data_273bf77e6f3240d4728ff1a8ffd6c018
#
_entry.id   273bf77e6f3240d4728ff1a8ffd6c018
#
_cell.length_a   1.000
_cell.length_b   1.000
_cell.length_c   1.000
_cell.angle_alpha   90.00
_cell.angle_beta   90.00
_cell.angle_gamma   90.00
#
_symmetry.space_group_name_H-M   'P 1'
#
loop_
_entity.id
_entity.type
_entity.pdbx_description
1 polymer ?
#
loop_
_entity_poly.entity_id
_entity_poly.type
_entity_poly.pdbx_seq_one_letter_code
_entity_poly.pdbx_strand_id
1 'polypeptide(L)'
;MRLEKFILDILNSKRKINLIYLITLILFILSILTFPTKIVKAKMLPNKDSDSFSIYVDLKDGSSKYETKEVVDCIVKNLQDEENITNISAFISQGQPIDFAGLVKQSALKNSENQAELMINIKRFKDREITSYNLISNLRSKIQDSCQKKYEATIKFIELPAGPPVLASLVAEIYGGDSFSSRRDFAIKVANIFKNQDTLVDIDILASKDFFTYTLEINSNKAIMSQVDLEHLKATLYLAFEGMSLGVINDKNAQSQIPIFLRLDDSRNLSNNSKDALNLKLNSLKIMNNMGKMISISELVSIKQTIKEPTITSKNLNPIINVIAETSNDSQIYPLLSSREDIIKLFSNDYEIIKTNMLNLSFIDKKTNEKFDLVFDGELKVTIDTFIDLGTAFIIALILIFLLMVVYYKNFALSGAIVLSSFISIIGVIFAHIIMDIFTKDTFYLTATSLIGFIALIGINSRNSTLIIDFAKQLVVENNLGVNEAIAKAAATRSKPIILTVLVLVFASSLIANDAVFGGLGVALIGGTLISYIVSMFFVPVVIRNS
;
A
#
# COMPACT_ATOMS: atom_id res chain seq x y z
N MET A 1 -36.21 28.66 27.89
CA MET A 1 -36.94 29.86 27.38
C MET A 1 -36.38 30.44 26.08
N ARG A 2 -35.12 30.91 25.92
CA ARG A 2 -34.67 31.48 24.63
C ARG A 2 -34.62 30.45 23.48
N LEU A 3 -34.04 29.28 23.69
CA LEU A 3 -33.95 28.23 22.68
C LEU A 3 -35.31 27.68 22.28
N GLU A 4 -36.19 27.47 23.24
CA GLU A 4 -37.59 27.02 23.02
C GLU A 4 -38.36 28.00 22.11
N LYS A 5 -38.30 29.31 22.41
CA LYS A 5 -38.93 30.36 21.60
C LYS A 5 -38.35 30.39 20.18
N PHE A 6 -37.03 30.19 20.05
CA PHE A 6 -36.35 30.17 18.74
C PHE A 6 -36.78 28.97 17.89
N ILE A 7 -36.85 27.76 18.49
CA ILE A 7 -37.30 26.56 17.77
C ILE A 7 -38.78 26.69 17.40
N LEU A 8 -39.63 27.21 18.31
CA LEU A 8 -41.05 27.43 18.05
C LEU A 8 -41.27 28.41 16.90
N ASP A 9 -40.51 29.49 16.85
CA ASP A 9 -40.54 30.48 15.74
C ASP A 9 -40.11 29.85 14.40
N ILE A 10 -39.16 28.91 14.41
CA ILE A 10 -38.80 28.13 13.22
C ILE A 10 -40.00 27.24 12.80
N LEU A 11 -40.57 26.48 13.72
CA LEU A 11 -41.66 25.54 13.43
C LEU A 11 -42.94 26.21 12.93
N ASN A 12 -43.19 27.46 13.32
CA ASN A 12 -44.36 28.22 12.90
C ASN A 12 -44.17 28.96 11.55
N SER A 13 -42.96 29.01 11.00
CA SER A 13 -42.67 29.71 9.77
C SER A 13 -42.26 28.77 8.63
N LYS A 14 -43.11 28.61 7.60
CA LYS A 14 -42.80 27.82 6.39
C LYS A 14 -41.48 28.25 5.72
N ARG A 15 -41.19 29.57 5.72
CA ARG A 15 -39.92 30.07 5.11
C ARG A 15 -38.71 29.60 5.87
N LYS A 16 -38.72 29.57 7.20
CA LYS A 16 -37.60 29.11 8.04
C LYS A 16 -37.40 27.59 7.93
N ILE A 17 -38.48 26.82 7.85
CA ILE A 17 -38.47 25.38 7.61
C ILE A 17 -37.77 25.08 6.28
N ASN A 18 -38.22 25.72 5.19
CA ASN A 18 -37.63 25.53 3.88
C ASN A 18 -36.14 25.96 3.84
N LEU A 19 -35.79 26.99 4.60
CA LEU A 19 -34.40 27.43 4.75
C LEU A 19 -33.52 26.35 5.42
N ILE A 20 -34.02 25.68 6.47
CA ILE A 20 -33.30 24.58 7.12
C ILE A 20 -33.09 23.41 6.15
N TYR A 21 -34.14 22.99 5.42
CA TYR A 21 -33.99 21.97 4.40
C TYR A 21 -32.97 22.35 3.31
N LEU A 22 -33.05 23.60 2.83
CA LEU A 22 -32.14 24.11 1.81
C LEU A 22 -30.69 24.14 2.30
N ILE A 23 -30.43 24.66 3.50
CA ILE A 23 -29.09 24.71 4.09
C ILE A 23 -28.54 23.29 4.27
N THR A 24 -29.33 22.38 4.82
CA THR A 24 -28.93 20.99 5.04
C THR A 24 -28.61 20.30 3.72
N LEU A 25 -29.44 20.51 2.68
CA LEU A 25 -29.21 19.94 1.35
C LEU A 25 -27.94 20.50 0.71
N ILE A 26 -27.72 21.82 0.79
CA ILE A 26 -26.50 22.45 0.26
C ILE A 26 -25.26 21.92 0.96
N LEU A 27 -25.25 21.86 2.28
CA LEU A 27 -24.12 21.34 3.06
C LEU A 27 -23.84 19.87 2.72
N PHE A 28 -24.90 19.06 2.53
CA PHE A 28 -24.79 17.68 2.14
C PHE A 28 -24.18 17.52 0.74
N ILE A 29 -24.67 18.30 -0.26
CA ILE A 29 -24.09 18.30 -1.61
C ILE A 29 -22.63 18.75 -1.58
N LEU A 30 -22.32 19.82 -0.86
CA LEU A 30 -20.95 20.30 -0.69
C LEU A 30 -20.06 19.21 -0.08
N SER A 31 -20.54 18.47 0.91
CA SER A 31 -19.75 17.39 1.51
C SER A 31 -19.44 16.25 0.52
N ILE A 32 -20.38 15.88 -0.33
CA ILE A 32 -20.17 14.86 -1.37
C ILE A 32 -19.20 15.35 -2.45
N LEU A 33 -19.28 16.62 -2.85
CA LEU A 33 -18.40 17.21 -3.85
C LEU A 33 -16.92 17.25 -3.44
N THR A 34 -16.61 17.10 -2.17
CA THR A 34 -15.21 17.06 -1.69
C THR A 34 -14.43 15.84 -2.19
N PHE A 35 -15.09 14.72 -2.53
CA PHE A 35 -14.43 13.53 -3.07
C PHE A 35 -13.97 13.71 -4.52
N PRO A 36 -14.84 14.08 -5.49
CA PRO A 36 -14.37 14.26 -6.87
C PRO A 36 -13.43 15.46 -7.04
N THR A 37 -13.52 16.47 -6.15
CA THR A 37 -12.58 17.61 -6.14
C THR A 37 -11.24 17.29 -5.44
N LYS A 38 -11.09 16.08 -4.89
CA LYS A 38 -9.88 15.62 -4.16
C LYS A 38 -9.53 16.47 -2.93
N ILE A 39 -10.48 17.25 -2.40
CA ILE A 39 -10.29 18.01 -1.16
C ILE A 39 -10.18 17.04 0.02
N VAL A 40 -11.04 16.02 0.09
CA VAL A 40 -10.92 14.92 1.04
C VAL A 40 -10.46 13.68 0.27
N LYS A 41 -9.26 13.24 0.55
CA LYS A 41 -8.68 12.05 -0.07
C LYS A 41 -8.94 10.83 0.81
N ALA A 42 -9.22 9.69 0.16
CA ALA A 42 -9.46 8.43 0.86
C ALA A 42 -8.21 7.53 0.79
N LYS A 43 -7.87 6.90 1.91
CA LYS A 43 -6.80 5.89 2.03
C LYS A 43 -7.23 4.84 3.05
N MET A 44 -6.77 3.59 2.94
CA MET A 44 -7.14 2.55 3.92
C MET A 44 -6.68 2.95 5.33
N LEU A 45 -5.39 3.22 5.47
CA LEU A 45 -4.74 3.68 6.69
C LEU A 45 -3.79 4.85 6.33
N PRO A 46 -3.53 5.76 7.25
CA PRO A 46 -2.57 6.85 7.01
C PRO A 46 -1.14 6.30 6.91
N ASN A 47 -0.22 7.14 6.44
CA ASN A 47 1.20 6.80 6.45
C ASN A 47 1.67 6.61 7.89
N LYS A 48 2.50 5.58 8.12
CA LYS A 48 3.08 5.33 9.43
C LYS A 48 4.41 6.06 9.55
N ASP A 49 4.52 6.92 10.54
CA ASP A 49 5.79 7.51 10.92
C ASP A 49 6.63 6.48 11.69
N SER A 50 7.61 5.89 11.03
CA SER A 50 8.42 4.77 11.52
C SER A 50 9.84 5.24 11.89
N ASP A 51 10.49 4.53 12.81
CA ASP A 51 11.88 4.79 13.20
C ASP A 51 12.90 4.04 12.31
N SER A 52 12.42 3.33 11.27
CA SER A 52 13.25 2.64 10.29
C SER A 52 12.55 2.48 8.95
N PHE A 53 13.34 2.32 7.89
CA PHE A 53 12.91 1.94 6.56
C PHE A 53 13.99 1.14 5.86
N SER A 54 13.67 0.52 4.72
CA SER A 54 14.63 -0.25 3.94
C SER A 54 14.80 0.31 2.53
N ILE A 55 15.96 0.09 1.93
CA ILE A 55 16.21 0.38 0.52
C ILE A 55 16.58 -0.93 -0.16
N TYR A 56 15.84 -1.30 -1.19
CA TYR A 56 16.11 -2.47 -2.02
C TYR A 56 16.83 -2.03 -3.30
N VAL A 57 17.89 -2.74 -3.63
CA VAL A 57 18.73 -2.48 -4.78
C VAL A 57 18.74 -3.72 -5.66
N ASP A 58 18.34 -3.55 -6.91
CA ASP A 58 18.35 -4.60 -7.92
C ASP A 58 19.08 -4.08 -9.17
N LEU A 59 20.21 -4.70 -9.53
CA LEU A 59 20.94 -4.45 -10.78
C LEU A 59 20.44 -5.37 -11.89
N LYS A 60 20.98 -5.21 -13.08
CA LYS A 60 20.72 -6.14 -14.18
C LYS A 60 21.11 -7.56 -13.76
N ASP A 61 20.30 -8.52 -14.18
CA ASP A 61 20.62 -9.93 -13.98
C ASP A 61 22.01 -10.26 -14.56
N GLY A 62 22.84 -10.96 -13.78
CA GLY A 62 24.21 -11.26 -14.14
C GLY A 62 25.26 -10.24 -13.68
N SER A 63 24.85 -9.13 -13.06
CA SER A 63 25.79 -8.21 -12.40
C SER A 63 26.46 -8.87 -11.20
N SER A 64 27.73 -8.52 -10.99
CA SER A 64 28.53 -9.05 -9.89
C SER A 64 28.22 -8.35 -8.57
N LYS A 65 28.56 -9.01 -7.46
CA LYS A 65 28.47 -8.41 -6.13
C LYS A 65 29.33 -7.15 -5.95
N TYR A 66 30.40 -7.00 -6.75
CA TYR A 66 31.26 -5.81 -6.72
C TYR A 66 30.55 -4.61 -7.33
N GLU A 67 29.87 -4.80 -8.47
CA GLU A 67 29.03 -3.76 -9.08
C GLU A 67 27.87 -3.38 -8.15
N THR A 68 27.26 -4.38 -7.53
CA THR A 68 26.21 -4.14 -6.52
C THR A 68 26.74 -3.36 -5.33
N LYS A 69 27.96 -3.68 -4.86
CA LYS A 69 28.62 -2.94 -3.79
C LYS A 69 28.88 -1.48 -4.17
N GLU A 70 29.28 -1.17 -5.39
CA GLU A 70 29.49 0.21 -5.84
C GLU A 70 28.20 1.05 -5.75
N VAL A 71 27.06 0.45 -6.10
CA VAL A 71 25.74 1.10 -5.93
C VAL A 71 25.42 1.32 -4.47
N VAL A 72 25.65 0.30 -3.63
CA VAL A 72 25.45 0.40 -2.17
C VAL A 72 26.34 1.49 -1.57
N ASP A 73 27.63 1.55 -1.95
CA ASP A 73 28.56 2.58 -1.48
C ASP A 73 28.10 3.99 -1.91
N CYS A 74 27.56 4.13 -3.13
CA CYS A 74 26.95 5.39 -3.60
C CYS A 74 25.77 5.81 -2.70
N ILE A 75 24.88 4.86 -2.39
CA ILE A 75 23.72 5.13 -1.52
C ILE A 75 24.17 5.52 -0.12
N VAL A 76 25.06 4.74 0.50
CA VAL A 76 25.58 5.00 1.83
C VAL A 76 26.21 6.39 1.91
N LYS A 77 27.03 6.77 0.91
CA LYS A 77 27.64 8.10 0.86
C LYS A 77 26.61 9.24 0.82
N ASN A 78 25.47 9.05 0.14
CA ASN A 78 24.39 10.05 0.10
C ASN A 78 23.60 10.11 1.40
N LEU A 79 23.61 9.04 2.20
CA LEU A 79 22.88 8.94 3.47
C LEU A 79 23.70 9.37 4.68
N GLN A 80 25.03 9.29 4.63
CA GLN A 80 25.92 9.57 5.77
C GLN A 80 25.80 10.98 6.33
N ASP A 81 25.48 11.96 5.48
CA ASP A 81 25.38 13.37 5.87
C ASP A 81 23.96 13.74 6.36
N GLU A 82 23.03 12.79 6.40
CA GLU A 82 21.65 13.04 6.83
C GLU A 82 21.54 12.95 8.36
N GLU A 83 21.28 14.09 9.00
CA GLU A 83 21.26 14.22 10.46
C GLU A 83 20.25 13.27 11.16
N ASN A 84 19.16 12.94 10.49
CA ASN A 84 18.11 12.09 11.03
C ASN A 84 18.45 10.59 10.99
N ILE A 85 19.49 10.18 10.26
CA ILE A 85 19.92 8.78 10.15
C ILE A 85 20.86 8.44 11.31
N THR A 86 20.57 7.36 12.03
CA THR A 86 21.36 6.90 13.17
C THR A 86 22.25 5.71 12.84
N ASN A 87 21.79 4.82 11.95
CA ASN A 87 22.52 3.61 11.57
C ASN A 87 22.12 3.14 10.17
N ILE A 88 23.09 2.59 9.45
CA ILE A 88 22.91 1.97 8.14
C ILE A 88 23.52 0.57 8.18
N SER A 89 22.72 -0.47 7.90
CA SER A 89 23.19 -1.84 7.75
C SER A 89 22.95 -2.27 6.30
N ALA A 90 24.01 -2.68 5.60
CA ALA A 90 23.94 -3.09 4.21
C ALA A 90 24.16 -4.60 4.08
N PHE A 91 23.30 -5.26 3.32
CA PHE A 91 23.32 -6.69 3.03
C PHE A 91 23.46 -6.88 1.52
N ILE A 92 24.66 -7.26 1.06
CA ILE A 92 25.00 -7.41 -0.35
C ILE A 92 24.91 -8.88 -0.72
N SER A 93 24.27 -9.21 -1.86
CA SER A 93 23.99 -10.56 -2.33
C SER A 93 23.10 -11.39 -1.39
N GLN A 94 22.37 -10.72 -0.52
CA GLN A 94 21.41 -11.34 0.40
C GLN A 94 20.39 -10.31 0.88
N GLY A 95 19.25 -10.80 1.39
CA GLY A 95 18.26 -9.97 2.06
C GLY A 95 18.69 -9.61 3.48
N GLN A 96 18.11 -8.54 4.00
CA GLN A 96 18.21 -8.18 5.42
C GLN A 96 17.53 -9.23 6.31
N PRO A 97 17.76 -9.24 7.64
CA PRO A 97 16.96 -10.02 8.57
C PRO A 97 15.47 -9.76 8.35
N ILE A 98 14.68 -10.83 8.27
CA ILE A 98 13.27 -10.75 7.89
C ILE A 98 12.50 -9.89 8.87
N ASP A 99 11.95 -8.80 8.38
CA ASP A 99 11.00 -7.95 9.08
C ASP A 99 9.57 -8.20 8.57
N PHE A 100 8.60 -7.47 9.13
CA PHE A 100 7.19 -7.62 8.78
C PHE A 100 6.90 -7.28 7.30
N ALA A 101 7.57 -6.30 6.72
CA ALA A 101 7.42 -5.95 5.31
C ALA A 101 8.15 -6.96 4.41
N GLY A 102 9.34 -7.39 4.79
CA GLY A 102 10.18 -8.33 4.05
C GLY A 102 9.55 -9.69 3.82
N LEU A 103 8.65 -10.14 4.72
CA LEU A 103 7.88 -11.37 4.52
C LEU A 103 7.09 -11.38 3.20
N VAL A 104 6.48 -10.26 2.83
CA VAL A 104 5.64 -10.16 1.63
C VAL A 104 6.40 -9.60 0.44
N LYS A 105 7.35 -8.68 0.70
CA LYS A 105 8.17 -8.04 -0.34
C LYS A 105 9.36 -8.89 -0.80
N GLN A 106 9.36 -10.17 -0.44
CA GLN A 106 10.32 -11.19 -0.92
C GLN A 106 11.78 -10.97 -0.50
N SER A 107 12.04 -10.26 0.60
CA SER A 107 13.39 -10.05 1.14
C SER A 107 14.13 -11.37 1.37
N ALA A 108 13.44 -12.36 1.95
CA ALA A 108 14.01 -13.70 2.22
C ALA A 108 14.45 -14.48 0.97
N LEU A 109 13.97 -14.09 -0.22
CA LEU A 109 14.30 -14.75 -1.48
C LEU A 109 15.51 -14.11 -2.18
N LYS A 110 16.01 -13.00 -1.66
CA LYS A 110 17.18 -12.33 -2.21
C LYS A 110 18.46 -13.09 -1.85
N ASN A 111 19.07 -13.69 -2.85
CA ASN A 111 20.31 -14.48 -2.72
C ASN A 111 21.22 -14.39 -3.95
N SER A 112 21.00 -13.39 -4.78
CA SER A 112 21.74 -13.19 -6.04
C SER A 112 22.74 -12.05 -5.92
N GLU A 113 23.87 -12.15 -6.63
CA GLU A 113 24.95 -11.16 -6.57
C GLU A 113 24.52 -9.76 -7.04
N ASN A 114 23.52 -9.67 -7.91
CA ASN A 114 22.98 -8.41 -8.43
C ASN A 114 21.98 -7.72 -7.48
N GLN A 115 21.81 -8.25 -6.27
CA GLN A 115 20.82 -7.76 -5.31
C GLN A 115 21.46 -7.32 -4.00
N ALA A 116 20.90 -6.27 -3.39
CA ALA A 116 21.26 -5.86 -2.04
C ALA A 116 20.06 -5.25 -1.33
N GLU A 117 20.12 -5.24 0.00
CA GLU A 117 19.19 -4.52 0.86
C GLU A 117 19.95 -3.70 1.88
N LEU A 118 19.44 -2.49 2.15
CA LEU A 118 19.93 -1.64 3.23
C LEU A 118 18.81 -1.42 4.23
N MET A 119 19.10 -1.64 5.50
CA MET A 119 18.23 -1.28 6.61
C MET A 119 18.74 0.03 7.22
N ILE A 120 17.88 1.04 7.20
CA ILE A 120 18.19 2.38 7.70
C ILE A 120 17.38 2.64 8.96
N ASN A 121 18.07 2.92 10.07
CA ASN A 121 17.46 3.38 11.29
C ASN A 121 17.59 4.90 11.38
N ILE A 122 16.50 5.54 11.77
CA ILE A 122 16.43 7.00 11.92
C ILE A 122 16.12 7.37 13.37
N LYS A 123 16.31 8.63 13.74
CA LYS A 123 15.94 9.14 15.06
C LYS A 123 14.46 8.83 15.34
N ARG A 124 14.11 8.60 16.59
CA ARG A 124 12.72 8.36 16.99
C ARG A 124 11.83 9.55 16.60
N PHE A 125 10.55 9.30 16.34
CA PHE A 125 9.60 10.33 15.91
C PHE A 125 9.54 11.56 16.86
N LYS A 126 9.84 11.38 18.15
CA LYS A 126 9.89 12.47 19.15
C LYS A 126 11.15 13.34 19.05
N ASP A 127 12.20 12.82 18.43
CA ASP A 127 13.53 13.44 18.39
C ASP A 127 13.84 14.04 17.01
N ARG A 128 12.84 14.09 16.11
CA ARG A 128 12.96 14.65 14.76
C ARG A 128 11.74 15.52 14.40
N GLU A 129 11.96 16.53 13.57
CA GLU A 129 10.92 17.46 13.12
C GLU A 129 10.24 17.01 11.81
N ILE A 130 10.88 16.12 11.06
CA ILE A 130 10.39 15.57 9.78
C ILE A 130 9.88 14.15 9.98
N THR A 131 8.74 13.81 9.35
CA THR A 131 8.22 12.46 9.36
C THR A 131 9.06 11.51 8.49
N SER A 132 9.05 10.19 8.79
CA SER A 132 9.86 9.21 8.03
C SER A 132 9.51 9.22 6.55
N TYR A 133 8.24 9.28 6.19
CA TYR A 133 7.79 9.27 4.79
C TYR A 133 8.16 10.57 4.03
N ASN A 134 8.21 11.72 4.68
CA ASN A 134 8.70 12.96 4.08
C ASN A 134 10.23 12.94 3.92
N LEU A 135 10.96 12.40 4.90
CA LEU A 135 12.40 12.16 4.79
C LEU A 135 12.71 11.24 3.61
N ILE A 136 12.00 10.12 3.51
CA ILE A 136 12.15 9.14 2.42
C ILE A 136 11.87 9.80 1.06
N SER A 137 10.83 10.63 0.95
CA SER A 137 10.52 11.34 -0.29
C SER A 137 11.66 12.24 -0.75
N ASN A 138 12.30 12.97 0.17
CA ASN A 138 13.45 13.81 -0.11
C ASN A 138 14.68 13.00 -0.52
N LEU A 139 14.98 11.91 0.21
CA LEU A 139 16.10 11.02 -0.06
C LEU A 139 15.93 10.27 -1.38
N ARG A 140 14.71 9.86 -1.72
CA ARG A 140 14.39 9.16 -2.97
C ARG A 140 14.87 9.94 -4.17
N SER A 141 14.48 11.21 -4.30
CA SER A 141 14.89 12.06 -5.42
C SER A 141 16.42 12.17 -5.50
N LYS A 142 17.09 12.44 -4.38
CA LYS A 142 18.56 12.58 -4.32
C LYS A 142 19.28 11.30 -4.75
N ILE A 143 18.83 10.14 -4.28
CA ILE A 143 19.46 8.84 -4.55
C ILE A 143 19.14 8.36 -5.97
N GLN A 144 17.93 8.58 -6.46
CA GLN A 144 17.58 8.23 -7.85
C GLN A 144 18.40 9.03 -8.84
N ASP A 145 18.63 10.31 -8.62
CA ASP A 145 19.44 11.14 -9.50
C ASP A 145 20.93 10.81 -9.46
N SER A 146 21.48 10.55 -8.28
CA SER A 146 22.93 10.35 -8.09
C SER A 146 23.39 8.90 -8.29
N CYS A 147 22.59 7.91 -7.89
CA CYS A 147 22.99 6.51 -7.88
C CYS A 147 22.22 5.67 -8.91
N GLN A 148 20.89 5.73 -8.95
CA GLN A 148 20.09 4.90 -9.83
C GLN A 148 20.39 5.15 -11.31
N LYS A 149 20.41 6.43 -11.73
CA LYS A 149 20.71 6.80 -13.13
C LYS A 149 22.14 6.46 -13.51
N LYS A 150 23.10 6.67 -12.61
CA LYS A 150 24.53 6.43 -12.86
C LYS A 150 24.85 4.96 -13.09
N TYR A 151 24.22 4.07 -12.33
CA TYR A 151 24.52 2.62 -12.36
C TYR A 151 23.45 1.80 -13.06
N GLU A 152 22.42 2.43 -13.63
CA GLU A 152 21.25 1.77 -14.24
C GLU A 152 20.60 0.73 -13.31
N ALA A 153 20.67 0.96 -12.01
CA ALA A 153 20.09 0.10 -11.00
C ALA A 153 18.61 0.44 -10.74
N THR A 154 17.83 -0.50 -10.23
CA THR A 154 16.49 -0.25 -9.69
C THR A 154 16.62 -0.09 -8.19
N ILE A 155 16.30 1.09 -7.66
CA ILE A 155 16.39 1.41 -6.23
C ILE A 155 14.97 1.72 -5.72
N LYS A 156 14.51 0.92 -4.75
CA LYS A 156 13.16 1.01 -4.17
C LYS A 156 13.24 1.33 -2.69
N PHE A 157 12.42 2.27 -2.24
CA PHE A 157 12.31 2.63 -0.83
C PHE A 157 11.11 1.90 -0.21
N ILE A 158 11.37 1.11 0.82
CA ILE A 158 10.39 0.27 1.49
C ILE A 158 10.05 0.87 2.84
N GLU A 159 8.85 1.41 2.94
CA GLU A 159 8.30 1.95 4.18
C GLU A 159 7.57 0.86 4.97
N LEU A 160 7.60 0.95 6.30
CA LEU A 160 6.82 0.04 7.13
C LEU A 160 5.34 0.41 7.05
N PRO A 161 4.45 -0.52 6.65
CA PRO A 161 3.04 -0.21 6.52
C PRO A 161 2.38 -0.01 7.89
N ALA A 162 1.33 0.82 7.92
CA ALA A 162 0.48 0.99 9.10
C ALA A 162 -0.46 -0.22 9.32
N GLY A 163 -0.67 -1.02 8.29
CA GLY A 163 -1.54 -2.19 8.27
C GLY A 163 -0.82 -3.48 7.88
N PRO A 164 -1.57 -4.52 7.45
CA PRO A 164 -0.98 -5.76 6.95
C PRO A 164 -0.02 -5.48 5.79
N PRO A 165 1.14 -6.16 5.73
CA PRO A 165 2.08 -5.97 4.65
C PRO A 165 1.48 -6.49 3.33
N VAL A 166 1.69 -5.72 2.27
CA VAL A 166 1.30 -6.05 0.90
C VAL A 166 2.52 -5.95 -0.01
N LEU A 167 2.46 -6.55 -1.18
CA LEU A 167 3.58 -6.55 -2.13
C LEU A 167 3.97 -5.13 -2.55
N ALA A 168 2.99 -4.30 -2.86
CA ALA A 168 3.14 -2.86 -3.13
C ALA A 168 1.81 -2.12 -2.92
N SER A 169 1.85 -0.80 -2.94
CA SER A 169 0.65 0.05 -2.87
C SER A 169 -0.29 -0.22 -4.05
N LEU A 170 0.27 -0.37 -5.25
CA LEU A 170 -0.42 -0.76 -6.48
C LEU A 170 0.27 -1.96 -7.11
N VAL A 171 -0.47 -3.03 -7.33
CA VAL A 171 -0.02 -4.23 -8.02
C VAL A 171 -0.94 -4.47 -9.22
N ALA A 172 -0.35 -4.62 -10.40
CA ALA A 172 -1.02 -5.07 -11.60
C ALA A 172 -0.54 -6.48 -11.93
N GLU A 173 -1.37 -7.47 -11.64
CA GLU A 173 -1.12 -8.87 -11.93
C GLU A 173 -1.54 -9.18 -13.36
N ILE A 174 -0.61 -9.66 -14.17
CA ILE A 174 -0.82 -9.98 -15.58
C ILE A 174 -0.81 -11.49 -15.76
N TYR A 175 -1.95 -12.00 -16.17
CA TYR A 175 -2.18 -13.40 -16.48
C TYR A 175 -2.36 -13.60 -17.99
N GLY A 176 -2.32 -14.84 -18.45
CA GLY A 176 -2.50 -15.19 -19.86
C GLY A 176 -1.23 -15.01 -20.68
N GLY A 177 -1.38 -14.78 -21.99
CA GLY A 177 -0.29 -14.82 -22.95
C GLY A 177 0.22 -16.25 -23.19
N ASP A 178 0.57 -16.58 -24.42
CA ASP A 178 0.99 -17.93 -24.81
C ASP A 178 2.43 -18.25 -24.33
N SER A 179 3.21 -17.22 -23.98
CA SER A 179 4.60 -17.36 -23.53
C SER A 179 4.94 -16.40 -22.39
N PHE A 180 6.06 -16.69 -21.69
CA PHE A 180 6.61 -15.75 -20.70
C PHE A 180 6.98 -14.41 -21.36
N SER A 181 7.53 -14.44 -22.58
CA SER A 181 7.93 -13.24 -23.31
C SER A 181 6.73 -12.36 -23.66
N SER A 182 5.64 -12.93 -24.21
CA SER A 182 4.44 -12.15 -24.55
C SER A 182 3.81 -11.50 -23.32
N ARG A 183 3.79 -12.24 -22.20
CA ARG A 183 3.30 -11.71 -20.91
C ARG A 183 4.20 -10.59 -20.39
N ARG A 184 5.53 -10.73 -20.51
CA ARG A 184 6.49 -9.69 -20.11
C ARG A 184 6.36 -8.44 -20.98
N ASP A 185 6.18 -8.59 -22.28
CA ASP A 185 6.01 -7.46 -23.20
C ASP A 185 4.73 -6.68 -22.89
N PHE A 186 3.66 -7.38 -22.54
CA PHE A 186 2.43 -6.75 -22.04
C PHE A 186 2.68 -6.00 -20.72
N ALA A 187 3.43 -6.61 -19.79
CA ALA A 187 3.81 -5.98 -18.51
C ALA A 187 4.63 -4.70 -18.70
N ILE A 188 5.55 -4.67 -19.66
CA ILE A 188 6.35 -3.49 -20.00
C ILE A 188 5.44 -2.34 -20.48
N LYS A 189 4.43 -2.64 -21.29
CA LYS A 189 3.44 -1.63 -21.74
C LYS A 189 2.67 -1.05 -20.56
N VAL A 190 2.22 -1.88 -19.61
CA VAL A 190 1.54 -1.43 -18.39
C VAL A 190 2.46 -0.60 -17.50
N ALA A 191 3.70 -1.07 -17.27
CA ALA A 191 4.69 -0.34 -16.46
C ALA A 191 5.01 1.04 -17.05
N ASN A 192 5.06 1.18 -18.37
CA ASN A 192 5.29 2.47 -19.02
C ASN A 192 4.13 3.46 -18.80
N ILE A 193 2.89 2.96 -18.68
CA ILE A 193 1.75 3.82 -18.31
C ILE A 193 1.87 4.27 -16.86
N PHE A 194 2.28 3.38 -15.94
CA PHE A 194 2.50 3.76 -14.55
C PHE A 194 3.58 4.82 -14.39
N LYS A 195 4.67 4.76 -15.19
CA LYS A 195 5.75 5.76 -15.18
C LYS A 195 5.30 7.18 -15.58
N ASN A 196 4.20 7.29 -16.28
CA ASN A 196 3.63 8.58 -16.68
C ASN A 196 2.69 9.18 -15.63
N GLN A 197 2.49 8.51 -14.49
CA GLN A 197 1.68 9.02 -13.37
C GLN A 197 2.58 9.69 -12.34
N ASP A 198 2.40 10.98 -12.10
CA ASP A 198 3.27 11.80 -11.22
C ASP A 198 3.33 11.30 -9.77
N THR A 199 2.29 10.61 -9.30
CA THR A 199 2.17 10.14 -7.91
C THR A 199 2.67 8.71 -7.70
N LEU A 200 3.00 7.98 -8.77
CA LEU A 200 3.57 6.64 -8.69
C LEU A 200 5.10 6.69 -8.71
N VAL A 201 5.70 5.97 -7.79
CA VAL A 201 7.16 5.86 -7.63
C VAL A 201 7.57 4.39 -7.51
N ASP A 202 8.87 4.12 -7.61
CA ASP A 202 9.46 2.79 -7.42
C ASP A 202 8.80 1.71 -8.29
N ILE A 203 8.49 2.08 -9.56
CA ILE A 203 7.81 1.18 -10.50
C ILE A 203 8.78 0.10 -10.96
N ASP A 204 8.35 -1.16 -10.83
CA ASP A 204 9.15 -2.31 -11.21
C ASP A 204 8.29 -3.43 -11.82
N ILE A 205 8.93 -4.29 -12.61
CA ILE A 205 8.32 -5.49 -13.18
C ILE A 205 9.00 -6.70 -12.54
N LEU A 206 8.24 -7.48 -11.80
CA LEU A 206 8.76 -8.69 -11.15
C LEU A 206 8.86 -9.83 -12.15
N ALA A 207 9.80 -9.69 -13.08
CA ALA A 207 10.10 -10.67 -14.11
C ALA A 207 11.58 -10.62 -14.46
N SER A 208 12.20 -11.79 -14.58
CA SER A 208 13.58 -11.89 -15.04
C SER A 208 13.74 -11.30 -16.44
N LYS A 209 14.83 -10.59 -16.67
CA LYS A 209 15.26 -10.16 -18.01
C LYS A 209 16.06 -11.28 -18.66
N ASP A 210 16.05 -11.33 -20.00
CA ASP A 210 16.89 -12.25 -20.70
C ASP A 210 18.35 -11.84 -20.53
N PHE A 211 19.19 -12.76 -20.09
CA PHE A 211 20.63 -12.55 -20.05
C PHE A 211 21.38 -13.83 -20.44
N PHE A 212 22.59 -13.64 -20.95
CA PHE A 212 23.43 -14.75 -21.35
C PHE A 212 24.10 -15.37 -20.13
N THR A 213 24.14 -16.70 -20.10
CA THR A 213 24.91 -17.49 -19.15
C THR A 213 25.88 -18.39 -19.91
N TYR A 214 27.01 -18.62 -19.31
CA TYR A 214 28.00 -19.56 -19.86
C TYR A 214 27.89 -20.88 -19.09
N THR A 215 27.47 -21.91 -19.79
CA THR A 215 27.41 -23.28 -19.27
C THR A 215 28.70 -24.01 -19.59
N LEU A 216 29.32 -24.60 -18.57
CA LEU A 216 30.50 -25.42 -18.71
C LEU A 216 30.06 -26.88 -18.97
N GLU A 217 30.15 -27.33 -20.21
CA GLU A 217 29.80 -28.71 -20.60
C GLU A 217 31.02 -29.60 -20.50
N ILE A 218 30.98 -30.61 -19.61
CA ILE A 218 32.05 -31.60 -19.45
C ILE A 218 31.95 -32.63 -20.58
N ASN A 219 33.03 -32.82 -21.31
CA ASN A 219 33.16 -33.91 -22.28
C ASN A 219 33.55 -35.20 -21.53
N SER A 220 32.56 -35.99 -21.14
CA SER A 220 32.75 -37.23 -20.38
C SER A 220 33.64 -38.24 -21.09
N ASN A 221 33.53 -38.34 -22.42
CA ASN A 221 34.38 -39.27 -23.21
C ASN A 221 35.85 -38.87 -23.15
N LYS A 222 36.16 -37.58 -23.33
CA LYS A 222 37.55 -37.09 -23.20
C LYS A 222 38.07 -37.25 -21.77
N ALA A 223 37.25 -37.00 -20.76
CA ALA A 223 37.66 -37.17 -19.37
C ALA A 223 38.01 -38.64 -19.06
N ILE A 224 37.18 -39.58 -19.50
CA ILE A 224 37.43 -41.03 -19.34
C ILE A 224 38.70 -41.46 -20.10
N MET A 225 38.85 -41.04 -21.35
CA MET A 225 40.04 -41.35 -22.15
C MET A 225 41.32 -40.77 -21.55
N SER A 226 41.23 -39.63 -20.89
CA SER A 226 42.33 -38.98 -20.17
C SER A 226 42.55 -39.55 -18.77
N GLN A 227 41.71 -40.51 -18.35
CA GLN A 227 41.72 -41.13 -17.02
C GLN A 227 41.53 -40.10 -15.90
N VAL A 228 40.71 -39.10 -16.15
CA VAL A 228 40.30 -38.10 -15.15
C VAL A 228 38.99 -38.51 -14.54
N ASP A 229 38.94 -38.52 -13.22
CA ASP A 229 37.72 -38.77 -12.49
C ASP A 229 36.72 -37.57 -12.63
N LEU A 230 35.50 -37.87 -13.05
CA LEU A 230 34.46 -36.88 -13.30
C LEU A 230 34.04 -36.14 -12.04
N GLU A 231 33.98 -36.81 -10.89
CA GLU A 231 33.60 -36.17 -9.63
C GLU A 231 34.70 -35.21 -9.16
N HIS A 232 35.96 -35.59 -9.33
CA HIS A 232 37.10 -34.72 -9.05
C HIS A 232 37.13 -33.50 -9.99
N LEU A 233 36.77 -33.68 -11.26
CA LEU A 233 36.67 -32.57 -12.23
C LEU A 233 35.55 -31.61 -11.85
N LYS A 234 34.35 -32.11 -11.48
CA LYS A 234 33.23 -31.28 -11.01
C LYS A 234 33.62 -30.52 -9.75
N ALA A 235 34.19 -31.18 -8.75
CA ALA A 235 34.63 -30.54 -7.52
C ALA A 235 35.67 -29.43 -7.77
N THR A 236 36.61 -29.66 -8.69
CA THR A 236 37.63 -28.66 -9.07
C THR A 236 36.98 -27.45 -9.74
N LEU A 237 36.03 -27.67 -10.66
CA LEU A 237 35.29 -26.59 -11.30
C LEU A 237 34.44 -25.81 -10.27
N TYR A 238 33.73 -26.52 -9.38
CA TYR A 238 32.93 -25.89 -8.34
C TYR A 238 33.81 -25.00 -7.44
N LEU A 239 34.95 -25.55 -6.98
CA LEU A 239 35.90 -24.79 -6.17
C LEU A 239 36.45 -23.57 -6.90
N ALA A 240 36.71 -23.69 -8.20
CA ALA A 240 37.33 -22.65 -9.02
C ALA A 240 36.34 -21.48 -9.30
N PHE A 241 35.07 -21.75 -9.43
CA PHE A 241 34.08 -20.75 -9.82
C PHE A 241 33.18 -20.30 -8.66
N GLU A 242 32.73 -21.19 -7.78
CA GLU A 242 31.84 -20.91 -6.66
C GLU A 242 32.62 -20.74 -5.35
N GLY A 243 33.61 -21.60 -5.13
CA GLY A 243 34.24 -21.78 -3.83
C GLY A 243 33.45 -22.76 -2.94
N MET A 244 34.05 -23.19 -1.84
CA MET A 244 33.40 -24.11 -0.91
C MET A 244 33.81 -23.87 0.53
N SER A 245 32.91 -24.08 1.46
CA SER A 245 33.21 -24.12 2.89
C SER A 245 33.84 -25.47 3.25
N LEU A 246 35.06 -25.43 3.78
CA LEU A 246 35.77 -26.63 4.22
C LEU A 246 35.49 -27.02 5.67
N GLY A 247 35.02 -26.09 6.46
CA GLY A 247 34.75 -26.28 7.88
C GLY A 247 34.49 -24.96 8.58
N VAL A 248 34.44 -24.99 9.90
CA VAL A 248 34.19 -23.81 10.74
C VAL A 248 35.20 -23.71 11.86
N ILE A 249 35.53 -22.50 12.24
CA ILE A 249 36.31 -22.18 13.45
C ILE A 249 35.34 -21.71 14.52
N ASN A 250 35.47 -22.28 15.71
CA ASN A 250 34.72 -21.84 16.88
C ASN A 250 35.62 -20.90 17.69
N ASP A 251 35.40 -19.61 17.60
CA ASP A 251 36.05 -18.60 18.41
C ASP A 251 35.14 -18.20 19.58
N LYS A 252 35.69 -18.16 20.79
CA LYS A 252 34.97 -17.80 22.03
C LYS A 252 34.42 -16.36 21.99
N ASN A 253 35.01 -15.49 21.21
CA ASN A 253 34.63 -14.07 21.08
C ASN A 253 33.71 -13.80 19.90
N ALA A 254 33.49 -14.77 19.02
CA ALA A 254 32.59 -14.62 17.87
C ALA A 254 31.16 -14.98 18.24
N GLN A 255 30.19 -14.17 17.77
CA GLN A 255 28.76 -14.44 17.99
C GLN A 255 28.25 -15.64 17.18
N SER A 256 28.94 -16.01 16.09
CA SER A 256 28.61 -17.13 15.22
C SER A 256 29.88 -17.87 14.78
N GLN A 257 29.70 -19.08 14.29
CA GLN A 257 30.79 -19.86 13.72
C GLN A 257 31.42 -19.13 12.53
N ILE A 258 32.76 -19.14 12.46
CA ILE A 258 33.51 -18.52 11.36
C ILE A 258 33.78 -19.61 10.32
N PRO A 259 33.23 -19.53 9.08
CA PRO A 259 33.49 -20.52 8.04
C PRO A 259 34.92 -20.37 7.49
N ILE A 260 35.58 -21.50 7.26
CA ILE A 260 36.79 -21.58 6.46
C ILE A 260 36.35 -21.75 5.01
N PHE A 261 36.43 -20.68 4.22
CA PHE A 261 35.96 -20.67 2.85
C PHE A 261 37.11 -20.66 1.88
N LEU A 262 37.22 -21.71 1.05
CA LEU A 262 38.24 -21.84 0.03
C LEU A 262 37.68 -21.45 -1.33
N ARG A 263 38.35 -20.51 -2.02
CA ARG A 263 38.03 -20.08 -3.39
C ARG A 263 39.29 -19.59 -4.11
N LEU A 264 39.24 -19.54 -5.44
CA LEU A 264 40.26 -18.86 -6.19
C LEU A 264 40.13 -17.34 -6.04
N ASP A 265 41.27 -16.65 -6.02
CA ASP A 265 41.30 -15.19 -6.07
C ASP A 265 41.04 -14.70 -7.49
N ASP A 266 39.83 -14.19 -7.70
CA ASP A 266 39.36 -13.62 -8.96
C ASP A 266 39.55 -12.10 -9.06
N SER A 267 40.15 -11.47 -8.05
CA SER A 267 40.25 -9.99 -7.94
C SER A 267 40.95 -9.33 -9.14
N ARG A 268 41.74 -10.07 -9.88
CA ARG A 268 42.51 -9.56 -11.03
C ARG A 268 41.83 -9.74 -12.40
N ASN A 269 40.77 -10.54 -12.50
CA ASN A 269 40.19 -10.98 -13.79
C ASN A 269 38.74 -10.62 -14.01
N LEU A 270 38.08 -9.95 -13.05
CA LEU A 270 36.62 -9.78 -13.01
C LEU A 270 36.07 -8.63 -13.84
N SER A 271 36.91 -7.78 -14.43
CA SER A 271 36.44 -6.67 -15.27
C SER A 271 35.95 -7.08 -16.67
N ASN A 272 36.17 -8.32 -17.09
CA ASN A 272 35.73 -8.83 -18.38
C ASN A 272 34.99 -10.15 -18.24
N ASN A 273 33.67 -10.09 -18.05
CA ASN A 273 32.75 -11.23 -18.15
C ASN A 273 32.63 -11.72 -19.61
N SER A 274 33.74 -11.99 -20.25
CA SER A 274 33.80 -12.46 -21.64
C SER A 274 34.09 -13.95 -21.70
N LYS A 275 33.67 -14.59 -22.79
CA LYS A 275 34.04 -15.98 -23.11
C LYS A 275 35.54 -16.19 -23.08
N ASP A 276 36.32 -15.18 -23.48
CA ASP A 276 37.78 -15.22 -23.52
C ASP A 276 38.40 -15.25 -22.12
N ALA A 277 37.84 -14.49 -21.17
CA ALA A 277 38.26 -14.53 -19.77
C ALA A 277 38.00 -15.91 -19.14
N LEU A 278 36.86 -16.52 -19.44
CA LEU A 278 36.55 -17.90 -19.03
C LEU A 278 37.51 -18.91 -19.65
N ASN A 279 37.81 -18.79 -20.93
CA ASN A 279 38.81 -19.66 -21.61
C ASN A 279 40.18 -19.53 -20.96
N LEU A 280 40.64 -18.31 -20.66
CA LEU A 280 41.94 -18.09 -19.99
C LEU A 280 41.93 -18.73 -18.59
N LYS A 281 40.85 -18.61 -17.83
CA LYS A 281 40.74 -19.25 -16.53
C LYS A 281 40.77 -20.78 -16.65
N LEU A 282 39.99 -21.37 -17.55
CA LEU A 282 40.00 -22.83 -17.78
C LEU A 282 41.37 -23.34 -18.25
N ASN A 283 42.10 -22.58 -19.07
CA ASN A 283 43.44 -22.94 -19.51
C ASN A 283 44.46 -22.91 -18.37
N SER A 284 44.28 -22.05 -17.38
CA SER A 284 45.16 -21.96 -16.22
C SER A 284 44.97 -23.10 -15.22
N LEU A 285 43.78 -23.71 -15.24
CA LEU A 285 43.41 -24.79 -14.33
C LEU A 285 43.83 -26.15 -14.86
N LYS A 286 44.46 -26.94 -14.01
CA LYS A 286 44.91 -28.31 -14.35
C LYS A 286 44.41 -29.28 -13.29
N ILE A 287 44.07 -30.48 -13.74
CA ILE A 287 43.66 -31.59 -12.89
C ILE A 287 44.60 -32.77 -13.09
N MET A 288 44.96 -33.45 -12.01
CA MET A 288 45.79 -34.62 -12.05
C MET A 288 44.94 -35.85 -12.38
N ASN A 289 45.34 -36.62 -13.37
CA ASN A 289 44.69 -37.88 -13.73
C ASN A 289 45.19 -39.03 -12.85
N ASN A 290 44.58 -40.22 -12.97
CA ASN A 290 44.95 -41.42 -12.20
C ASN A 290 46.36 -41.92 -12.43
N MET A 291 47.07 -41.44 -13.50
CA MET A 291 48.46 -41.75 -13.80
C MET A 291 49.43 -40.69 -13.27
N GLY A 292 48.98 -39.68 -12.51
CA GLY A 292 49.83 -38.60 -12.01
C GLY A 292 50.16 -37.51 -13.02
N LYS A 293 49.55 -37.51 -14.23
CA LYS A 293 49.76 -36.49 -15.26
C LYS A 293 48.77 -35.33 -15.11
N MET A 294 49.27 -34.09 -15.24
CA MET A 294 48.44 -32.89 -15.20
C MET A 294 47.80 -32.66 -16.56
N ILE A 295 46.45 -32.63 -16.59
CA ILE A 295 45.61 -32.37 -17.77
C ILE A 295 45.00 -31.00 -17.62
N SER A 296 45.00 -30.19 -18.71
CA SER A 296 44.30 -28.89 -18.71
C SER A 296 42.78 -29.08 -18.69
N ILE A 297 42.08 -28.36 -17.83
CA ILE A 297 40.62 -28.44 -17.75
C ILE A 297 39.96 -27.96 -19.05
N SER A 298 40.58 -27.01 -19.77
CA SER A 298 40.09 -26.54 -21.07
C SER A 298 40.01 -27.63 -22.16
N GLU A 299 40.79 -28.73 -22.02
CA GLU A 299 40.69 -29.87 -22.94
C GLU A 299 39.46 -30.75 -22.66
N LEU A 300 38.97 -30.72 -21.43
CA LEU A 300 37.90 -31.58 -20.93
C LEU A 300 36.53 -30.89 -20.89
N VAL A 301 36.52 -29.55 -20.99
CA VAL A 301 35.30 -28.73 -20.78
C VAL A 301 35.16 -27.78 -21.97
N SER A 302 33.94 -27.65 -22.46
CA SER A 302 33.57 -26.66 -23.48
C SER A 302 32.63 -25.59 -22.89
N ILE A 303 32.79 -24.34 -23.38
CA ILE A 303 31.96 -23.22 -22.98
C ILE A 303 30.83 -23.04 -23.99
N LYS A 304 29.60 -23.19 -23.55
CA LYS A 304 28.38 -22.93 -24.31
C LYS A 304 27.68 -21.71 -23.79
N GLN A 305 27.43 -20.75 -24.67
CA GLN A 305 26.64 -19.59 -24.36
C GLN A 305 25.14 -19.92 -24.55
N THR A 306 24.34 -19.73 -23.51
CA THR A 306 22.91 -19.96 -23.54
C THR A 306 22.18 -18.76 -22.92
N ILE A 307 20.93 -18.57 -23.27
CA ILE A 307 20.07 -17.63 -22.56
C ILE A 307 19.55 -18.36 -21.32
N LYS A 308 19.67 -17.75 -20.15
CA LYS A 308 19.14 -18.32 -18.92
C LYS A 308 17.62 -18.34 -18.98
N GLU A 309 17.03 -19.48 -18.66
CA GLU A 309 15.57 -19.58 -18.53
C GLU A 309 15.07 -18.68 -17.41
N PRO A 310 13.97 -17.92 -17.65
CA PRO A 310 13.43 -17.01 -16.66
C PRO A 310 12.80 -17.77 -15.49
N THR A 311 12.83 -17.16 -14.31
CA THR A 311 12.05 -17.64 -13.16
C THR A 311 10.56 -17.37 -13.41
N ILE A 312 9.76 -18.42 -13.36
CA ILE A 312 8.31 -18.33 -13.56
C ILE A 312 7.63 -18.24 -12.19
N THR A 313 6.99 -17.11 -11.93
CA THR A 313 6.13 -16.92 -10.77
C THR A 313 4.71 -17.34 -11.09
N SER A 314 4.05 -18.01 -10.16
CA SER A 314 2.64 -18.41 -10.31
C SER A 314 1.82 -18.05 -9.07
N LYS A 315 0.54 -17.74 -9.29
CA LYS A 315 -0.46 -17.51 -8.26
C LYS A 315 -1.71 -18.32 -8.61
N ASN A 316 -2.21 -19.12 -7.67
CA ASN A 316 -3.35 -20.01 -7.91
C ASN A 316 -3.17 -20.91 -9.15
N LEU A 317 -1.98 -21.49 -9.29
CA LEU A 317 -1.57 -22.36 -10.40
C LEU A 317 -1.49 -21.69 -11.79
N ASN A 318 -1.69 -20.39 -11.88
CA ASN A 318 -1.56 -19.63 -13.12
C ASN A 318 -0.26 -18.84 -13.13
N PRO A 319 0.56 -18.90 -14.19
CA PRO A 319 1.74 -18.07 -14.33
C PRO A 319 1.37 -16.59 -14.37
N ILE A 320 2.09 -15.77 -13.61
CA ILE A 320 1.86 -14.33 -13.53
C ILE A 320 3.14 -13.54 -13.73
N ILE A 321 2.97 -12.28 -14.15
CA ILE A 321 3.98 -11.23 -14.00
C ILE A 321 3.33 -10.06 -13.28
N ASN A 322 3.96 -9.57 -12.22
CA ASN A 322 3.49 -8.43 -11.45
C ASN A 322 4.21 -7.16 -11.89
N VAL A 323 3.45 -6.14 -12.21
CA VAL A 323 3.92 -4.75 -12.27
C VAL A 323 3.55 -4.09 -10.97
N ILE A 324 4.55 -3.60 -10.24
CA ILE A 324 4.39 -2.99 -8.93
C ILE A 324 4.71 -1.51 -8.97
N ALA A 325 4.05 -0.74 -8.13
CA ALA A 325 4.35 0.66 -7.89
C ALA A 325 4.00 1.07 -6.46
N GLU A 326 4.78 1.99 -5.90
CA GLU A 326 4.45 2.64 -4.63
C GLU A 326 3.85 4.02 -4.89
N THR A 327 3.14 4.58 -3.90
CA THR A 327 2.60 5.94 -3.98
C THR A 327 3.45 6.90 -3.16
N SER A 328 3.77 8.06 -3.74
CA SER A 328 4.51 9.12 -3.05
C SER A 328 3.55 9.95 -2.19
N ASN A 329 3.42 9.61 -0.91
CA ASN A 329 2.62 10.37 0.08
C ASN A 329 1.20 10.74 -0.37
N ASP A 330 0.56 9.90 -1.21
CA ASP A 330 -0.79 10.15 -1.71
C ASP A 330 -1.66 8.88 -1.65
N SER A 331 -2.93 9.04 -1.98
CA SER A 331 -3.88 7.94 -2.10
C SER A 331 -3.60 7.14 -3.39
N GLN A 332 -3.59 5.81 -3.29
CA GLN A 332 -3.42 4.90 -4.43
C GLN A 332 -4.64 4.84 -5.36
N ILE A 333 -5.79 5.35 -4.92
CA ILE A 333 -7.04 5.28 -5.69
C ILE A 333 -6.98 6.13 -6.96
N TYR A 334 -6.46 7.36 -6.86
CA TYR A 334 -6.46 8.29 -7.98
C TYR A 334 -5.50 7.89 -9.11
N PRO A 335 -4.21 7.53 -8.83
CA PRO A 335 -3.31 7.08 -9.88
C PRO A 335 -3.77 5.77 -10.52
N LEU A 336 -4.47 4.89 -9.78
CA LEU A 336 -5.10 3.72 -10.39
C LEU A 336 -6.15 4.11 -11.43
N LEU A 337 -7.11 4.94 -11.03
CA LEU A 337 -8.21 5.32 -11.93
C LEU A 337 -7.67 5.98 -13.20
N SER A 338 -6.69 6.87 -13.05
CA SER A 338 -5.99 7.50 -14.17
C SER A 338 -5.25 6.47 -15.04
N SER A 339 -4.43 5.60 -14.42
CA SER A 339 -3.70 4.55 -15.16
C SER A 339 -4.66 3.60 -15.89
N ARG A 340 -5.79 3.25 -15.29
CA ARG A 340 -6.79 2.37 -15.90
C ARG A 340 -7.44 3.03 -17.13
N GLU A 341 -7.75 4.32 -17.07
CA GLU A 341 -8.27 5.07 -18.22
C GLU A 341 -7.22 5.14 -19.33
N ASP A 342 -5.97 5.42 -18.99
CA ASP A 342 -4.86 5.46 -19.95
C ASP A 342 -4.60 4.09 -20.59
N ILE A 343 -4.66 3.00 -19.82
CA ILE A 343 -4.57 1.63 -20.33
C ILE A 343 -5.68 1.37 -21.35
N ILE A 344 -6.93 1.69 -21.02
CA ILE A 344 -8.06 1.50 -21.93
C ILE A 344 -7.84 2.31 -23.22
N LYS A 345 -7.43 3.56 -23.10
CA LYS A 345 -7.23 4.46 -24.25
C LYS A 345 -6.09 3.99 -25.14
N LEU A 346 -4.94 3.66 -24.57
CA LEU A 346 -3.73 3.30 -25.33
C LEU A 346 -3.81 1.89 -25.92
N PHE A 347 -4.44 0.96 -25.21
CA PHE A 347 -4.54 -0.43 -25.66
C PHE A 347 -5.69 -0.68 -26.64
N SER A 348 -6.67 0.21 -26.74
CA SER A 348 -7.84 0.06 -27.63
C SER A 348 -7.48 -0.11 -29.12
N ASN A 349 -6.31 0.37 -29.56
CA ASN A 349 -5.86 0.22 -30.93
C ASN A 349 -5.42 -1.22 -31.26
N ASP A 350 -4.64 -1.83 -30.36
CA ASP A 350 -4.01 -3.13 -30.56
C ASP A 350 -4.81 -4.29 -29.95
N TYR A 351 -5.63 -4.03 -28.95
CA TYR A 351 -6.39 -5.02 -28.19
C TYR A 351 -7.89 -4.78 -28.24
N GLU A 352 -8.67 -5.84 -28.23
CA GLU A 352 -10.08 -5.82 -27.84
C GLU A 352 -10.15 -5.85 -26.31
N ILE A 353 -10.88 -4.90 -25.70
CA ILE A 353 -10.92 -4.73 -24.25
C ILE A 353 -12.27 -5.15 -23.70
N ILE A 354 -12.26 -6.11 -22.78
CA ILE A 354 -13.43 -6.58 -22.05
C ILE A 354 -13.31 -6.11 -20.59
N LYS A 355 -14.25 -5.30 -20.14
CA LYS A 355 -14.32 -4.87 -18.73
C LYS A 355 -14.93 -5.99 -17.91
N THR A 356 -14.12 -6.68 -17.11
CA THR A 356 -14.57 -7.82 -16.31
C THR A 356 -15.33 -7.39 -15.07
N ASN A 357 -14.84 -6.31 -14.41
CA ASN A 357 -15.50 -5.67 -13.27
C ASN A 357 -15.09 -4.19 -13.18
N MET A 358 -15.38 -3.54 -12.02
CA MET A 358 -15.06 -2.13 -11.81
C MET A 358 -13.56 -1.83 -11.95
N LEU A 359 -12.67 -2.77 -11.64
CA LEU A 359 -11.21 -2.60 -11.64
C LEU A 359 -10.53 -3.38 -12.75
N ASN A 360 -10.80 -4.68 -12.86
CA ASN A 360 -10.07 -5.61 -13.70
C ASN A 360 -10.47 -5.51 -15.18
N LEU A 361 -9.53 -5.82 -16.04
CA LEU A 361 -9.66 -5.75 -17.50
C LEU A 361 -9.15 -7.04 -18.12
N SER A 362 -9.83 -7.50 -19.17
CA SER A 362 -9.35 -8.57 -20.05
C SER A 362 -9.07 -8.00 -21.44
N PHE A 363 -8.04 -8.50 -22.08
CA PHE A 363 -7.57 -8.05 -23.39
C PHE A 363 -7.41 -9.23 -24.32
N ILE A 364 -7.79 -9.03 -25.59
CA ILE A 364 -7.51 -9.97 -26.67
C ILE A 364 -6.69 -9.22 -27.71
N ASP A 365 -5.48 -9.67 -27.98
CA ASP A 365 -4.63 -9.08 -29.01
C ASP A 365 -5.27 -9.31 -30.39
N LYS A 366 -5.48 -8.21 -31.14
CA LYS A 366 -6.16 -8.27 -32.46
C LYS A 366 -5.34 -8.97 -33.54
N LYS A 367 -4.01 -9.11 -33.35
CA LYS A 367 -3.12 -9.72 -34.33
C LYS A 367 -2.84 -11.18 -34.02
N THR A 368 -2.53 -11.50 -32.75
CA THR A 368 -2.12 -12.84 -32.31
C THR A 368 -3.30 -13.64 -31.74
N ASN A 369 -4.40 -12.98 -31.37
CA ASN A 369 -5.54 -13.55 -30.66
C ASN A 369 -5.19 -14.06 -29.24
N GLU A 370 -4.01 -13.69 -28.72
CA GLU A 370 -3.60 -13.99 -27.35
C GLU A 370 -4.50 -13.25 -26.35
N LYS A 371 -4.81 -13.94 -25.26
CA LYS A 371 -5.66 -13.39 -24.19
C LYS A 371 -4.80 -13.02 -22.98
N PHE A 372 -5.01 -11.79 -22.47
CA PHE A 372 -4.37 -11.30 -21.25
C PHE A 372 -5.44 -10.83 -20.26
N ASP A 373 -5.25 -11.16 -18.98
CA ASP A 373 -6.09 -10.64 -17.90
C ASP A 373 -5.23 -9.76 -17.00
N LEU A 374 -5.67 -8.53 -16.78
CA LEU A 374 -5.07 -7.56 -15.88
C LEU A 374 -5.92 -7.44 -14.62
N VAL A 375 -5.37 -7.89 -13.51
CA VAL A 375 -6.02 -7.88 -12.20
C VAL A 375 -5.28 -6.92 -11.29
N PHE A 376 -5.99 -5.95 -10.73
CA PHE A 376 -5.41 -5.04 -9.76
C PHE A 376 -5.46 -5.62 -8.34
N ASP A 377 -4.33 -5.57 -7.64
CA ASP A 377 -4.13 -6.10 -6.29
C ASP A 377 -3.28 -5.10 -5.46
N GLY A 378 -2.76 -5.52 -4.31
CA GLY A 378 -1.97 -4.71 -3.41
C GLY A 378 -2.82 -3.98 -2.37
N GLU A 379 -2.28 -2.92 -1.76
CA GLU A 379 -2.99 -2.11 -0.77
C GLU A 379 -4.29 -1.51 -1.33
N LEU A 380 -4.26 -1.18 -2.61
CA LEU A 380 -5.41 -0.66 -3.32
C LEU A 380 -6.64 -1.57 -3.25
N LYS A 381 -6.47 -2.86 -3.54
CA LYS A 381 -7.58 -3.82 -3.51
C LYS A 381 -8.14 -3.93 -2.10
N VAL A 382 -7.26 -4.07 -1.11
CA VAL A 382 -7.66 -4.12 0.31
C VAL A 382 -8.41 -2.84 0.70
N THR A 383 -7.96 -1.67 0.22
CA THR A 383 -8.64 -0.40 0.44
C THR A 383 -10.07 -0.43 -0.12
N ILE A 384 -10.24 -0.78 -1.39
CA ILE A 384 -11.54 -0.79 -2.06
C ILE A 384 -12.48 -1.80 -1.41
N ASP A 385 -12.02 -3.03 -1.17
CA ASP A 385 -12.80 -4.08 -0.53
C ASP A 385 -13.26 -3.62 0.88
N THR A 386 -12.37 -3.03 1.67
CA THR A 386 -12.70 -2.49 3.01
C THR A 386 -13.73 -1.37 2.94
N PHE A 387 -13.61 -0.44 1.98
CA PHE A 387 -14.59 0.64 1.82
C PHE A 387 -15.96 0.13 1.38
N ILE A 388 -16.00 -0.88 0.50
CA ILE A 388 -17.25 -1.54 0.08
C ILE A 388 -17.88 -2.28 1.27
N ASP A 389 -17.11 -3.05 2.02
CA ASP A 389 -17.60 -3.83 3.16
C ASP A 389 -18.11 -2.94 4.29
N LEU A 390 -17.37 -1.90 4.67
CA LEU A 390 -17.80 -0.94 5.68
C LEU A 390 -18.96 -0.08 5.20
N GLY A 391 -18.99 0.28 3.90
CA GLY A 391 -20.12 0.98 3.29
C GLY A 391 -21.40 0.15 3.28
N THR A 392 -21.31 -1.13 2.94
CA THR A 392 -22.44 -2.06 3.00
C THR A 392 -22.90 -2.31 4.44
N ALA A 393 -21.98 -2.48 5.38
CA ALA A 393 -22.29 -2.57 6.80
C ALA A 393 -23.02 -1.33 7.32
N PHE A 394 -22.61 -0.12 6.89
CA PHE A 394 -23.28 1.12 7.21
C PHE A 394 -24.73 1.16 6.70
N ILE A 395 -24.98 0.76 5.45
CA ILE A 395 -26.33 0.69 4.86
C ILE A 395 -27.19 -0.33 5.60
N ILE A 396 -26.64 -1.52 5.90
CA ILE A 396 -27.36 -2.56 6.66
C ILE A 396 -27.70 -2.03 8.06
N ALA A 397 -26.79 -1.35 8.74
CA ALA A 397 -27.05 -0.75 10.05
C ALA A 397 -28.18 0.28 9.99
N LEU A 398 -28.24 1.14 8.96
CA LEU A 398 -29.35 2.09 8.75
C LEU A 398 -30.69 1.36 8.57
N ILE A 399 -30.72 0.29 7.77
CA ILE A 399 -31.94 -0.52 7.54
C ILE A 399 -32.40 -1.18 8.86
N LEU A 400 -31.49 -1.80 9.61
CA LEU A 400 -31.80 -2.46 10.88
C LEU A 400 -32.34 -1.46 11.92
N ILE A 401 -31.70 -0.30 12.04
CA ILE A 401 -32.19 0.77 12.94
C ILE A 401 -33.55 1.30 12.46
N PHE A 402 -33.75 1.47 11.15
CA PHE A 402 -35.04 1.84 10.61
C PHE A 402 -36.13 0.84 11.01
N LEU A 403 -35.91 -0.45 10.78
CA LEU A 403 -36.87 -1.50 11.17
C LEU A 403 -37.12 -1.53 12.66
N LEU A 404 -36.07 -1.41 13.50
CA LEU A 404 -36.23 -1.32 14.97
C LEU A 404 -37.10 -0.14 15.37
N MET A 405 -36.88 1.04 14.79
CA MET A 405 -37.66 2.23 15.06
C MET A 405 -39.11 2.12 14.56
N VAL A 406 -39.34 1.44 13.42
CA VAL A 406 -40.69 1.15 12.92
C VAL A 406 -41.46 0.26 13.90
N VAL A 407 -40.82 -0.79 14.41
CA VAL A 407 -41.45 -1.66 15.44
C VAL A 407 -41.75 -0.88 16.72
N TYR A 408 -40.83 -0.03 17.16
CA TYR A 408 -40.97 0.75 18.40
C TYR A 408 -42.05 1.84 18.28
N TYR A 409 -42.01 2.66 17.21
CA TYR A 409 -42.92 3.79 17.03
C TYR A 409 -44.21 3.45 16.30
N LYS A 410 -44.27 2.32 15.61
CA LYS A 410 -45.39 1.92 14.70
C LYS A 410 -45.74 3.01 13.67
N ASN A 411 -44.70 3.77 13.24
CA ASN A 411 -44.84 4.90 12.32
C ASN A 411 -43.61 4.97 11.40
N PHE A 412 -43.81 4.78 10.09
CA PHE A 412 -42.73 4.80 9.08
C PHE A 412 -42.11 6.20 8.90
N ALA A 413 -42.95 7.26 8.93
CA ALA A 413 -42.44 8.62 8.70
C ALA A 413 -41.53 9.07 9.86
N LEU A 414 -41.90 8.76 11.09
CA LEU A 414 -41.11 9.09 12.28
C LEU A 414 -39.79 8.30 12.31
N SER A 415 -39.84 7.01 11.98
CA SER A 415 -38.66 6.18 11.90
C SER A 415 -37.72 6.64 10.79
N GLY A 416 -38.26 7.02 9.62
CA GLY A 416 -37.51 7.62 8.53
C GLY A 416 -36.84 8.93 8.90
N ALA A 417 -37.49 9.78 9.69
CA ALA A 417 -36.90 11.02 10.19
C ALA A 417 -35.65 10.78 11.06
N ILE A 418 -35.70 9.76 11.94
CA ILE A 418 -34.56 9.38 12.78
C ILE A 418 -33.37 8.90 11.93
N VAL A 419 -33.62 8.01 10.98
CA VAL A 419 -32.58 7.48 10.11
C VAL A 419 -32.00 8.56 9.21
N LEU A 420 -32.85 9.42 8.63
CA LEU A 420 -32.41 10.54 7.81
C LEU A 420 -31.52 11.50 8.60
N SER A 421 -31.88 11.79 9.86
CA SER A 421 -31.05 12.64 10.71
C SER A 421 -29.67 12.02 10.99
N SER A 422 -29.62 10.70 11.14
CA SER A 422 -28.35 9.97 11.33
C SER A 422 -27.49 10.02 10.08
N PHE A 423 -28.08 9.88 8.91
CA PHE A 423 -27.39 10.00 7.62
C PHE A 423 -26.81 11.40 7.41
N ILE A 424 -27.56 12.46 7.73
CA ILE A 424 -27.11 13.85 7.59
C ILE A 424 -25.89 14.17 8.47
N SER A 425 -25.70 13.49 9.60
CA SER A 425 -24.53 13.72 10.46
C SER A 425 -23.18 13.42 9.79
N ILE A 426 -23.18 12.72 8.65
CA ILE A 426 -22.00 12.51 7.78
C ILE A 426 -21.35 13.85 7.38
N ILE A 427 -22.14 14.90 7.18
CA ILE A 427 -21.64 16.25 6.89
C ILE A 427 -20.56 16.65 7.91
N GLY A 428 -20.82 16.40 9.19
CA GLY A 428 -19.87 16.74 10.27
C GLY A 428 -18.55 16.01 10.17
N VAL A 429 -18.57 14.76 9.78
CA VAL A 429 -17.36 13.97 9.63
C VAL A 429 -16.49 14.50 8.50
N ILE A 430 -17.09 14.77 7.33
CA ILE A 430 -16.36 15.27 6.16
C ILE A 430 -15.75 16.64 6.45
N PHE A 431 -16.54 17.57 7.03
CA PHE A 431 -16.01 18.89 7.39
C PHE A 431 -14.92 18.82 8.46
N ALA A 432 -15.02 17.88 9.43
CA ALA A 432 -13.96 17.69 10.42
C ALA A 432 -12.65 17.20 9.80
N HIS A 433 -12.71 16.33 8.78
CA HIS A 433 -11.53 15.92 8.04
C HIS A 433 -10.89 17.10 7.27
N ILE A 434 -11.69 17.96 6.63
CA ILE A 434 -11.19 19.18 5.98
C ILE A 434 -10.51 20.11 6.99
N ILE A 435 -11.14 20.30 8.14
CA ILE A 435 -10.56 21.15 9.20
C ILE A 435 -9.23 20.56 9.69
N MET A 436 -9.18 19.26 9.94
CA MET A 436 -7.93 18.59 10.36
C MET A 436 -6.85 18.70 9.29
N ASP A 437 -7.19 18.53 8.01
CA ASP A 437 -6.24 18.68 6.90
C ASP A 437 -5.60 20.10 6.85
N ILE A 438 -6.37 21.13 7.20
CA ILE A 438 -5.86 22.51 7.30
C ILE A 438 -4.89 22.68 8.48
N PHE A 439 -5.14 22.00 9.61
CA PHE A 439 -4.33 22.12 10.82
C PHE A 439 -3.12 21.18 10.86
N THR A 440 -3.13 20.10 10.07
CA THR A 440 -2.01 19.17 9.97
C THR A 440 -1.04 19.60 8.87
N LYS A 441 0.25 19.29 9.04
CA LYS A 441 1.27 19.55 8.00
C LYS A 441 1.13 18.60 6.81
N ASP A 442 0.58 17.43 7.06
CA ASP A 442 0.41 16.34 6.09
C ASP A 442 -1.07 16.11 5.80
N THR A 443 -1.38 15.54 4.65
CA THR A 443 -2.77 15.24 4.23
C THR A 443 -3.49 14.35 5.23
N PHE A 444 -4.62 14.82 5.73
CA PHE A 444 -5.46 14.06 6.66
C PHE A 444 -6.51 13.25 5.88
N TYR A 445 -6.23 11.96 5.70
CA TYR A 445 -7.06 11.07 4.88
C TYR A 445 -8.37 10.66 5.58
N LEU A 446 -9.43 10.47 4.78
CA LEU A 446 -10.58 9.68 5.19
C LEU A 446 -10.19 8.20 5.15
N THR A 447 -10.09 7.59 6.33
CA THR A 447 -9.58 6.22 6.48
C THR A 447 -10.70 5.20 6.72
N ALA A 448 -10.37 3.91 6.66
CA ALA A 448 -11.29 2.85 7.06
C ALA A 448 -11.77 3.04 8.52
N THR A 449 -10.91 3.52 9.41
CA THR A 449 -11.28 3.83 10.80
C THR A 449 -12.25 4.99 10.89
N SER A 450 -12.20 5.98 9.99
CA SER A 450 -13.23 7.03 9.88
C SER A 450 -14.60 6.46 9.55
N LEU A 451 -14.68 5.44 8.66
CA LEU A 451 -15.93 4.77 8.31
C LEU A 451 -16.52 4.00 9.50
N ILE A 452 -15.71 3.41 10.36
CA ILE A 452 -16.16 2.83 11.63
C ILE A 452 -16.82 3.92 12.50
N GLY A 453 -16.26 5.13 12.52
CA GLY A 453 -16.87 6.29 13.16
C GLY A 453 -18.25 6.62 12.61
N PHE A 454 -18.47 6.54 11.28
CA PHE A 454 -19.79 6.71 10.67
C PHE A 454 -20.83 5.73 11.23
N ILE A 455 -20.45 4.45 11.33
CA ILE A 455 -21.35 3.41 11.85
C ILE A 455 -21.72 3.71 13.32
N ALA A 456 -20.74 4.08 14.13
CA ALA A 456 -20.97 4.43 15.53
C ALA A 456 -21.89 5.65 15.68
N LEU A 457 -21.77 6.65 14.81
CA LEU A 457 -22.59 7.86 14.81
C LEU A 457 -24.07 7.59 14.57
N ILE A 458 -24.44 6.55 13.82
CA ILE A 458 -25.83 6.19 13.60
C ILE A 458 -26.53 5.92 14.95
N GLY A 459 -25.88 5.11 15.80
CA GLY A 459 -26.41 4.79 17.12
C GLY A 459 -26.53 6.01 18.04
N ILE A 460 -25.50 6.87 18.04
CA ILE A 460 -25.50 8.09 18.87
C ILE A 460 -26.61 9.04 18.44
N ASN A 461 -26.75 9.27 17.13
CA ASN A 461 -27.74 10.21 16.60
C ASN A 461 -29.19 9.69 16.73
N SER A 462 -29.39 8.39 16.47
CA SER A 462 -30.70 7.75 16.68
C SER A 462 -31.17 7.91 18.13
N ARG A 463 -30.27 7.70 19.11
CA ARG A 463 -30.58 7.91 20.52
C ARG A 463 -30.95 9.36 20.81
N ASN A 464 -30.22 10.35 20.29
CA ASN A 464 -30.51 11.76 20.50
C ASN A 464 -31.88 12.15 19.94
N SER A 465 -32.21 11.67 18.74
CA SER A 465 -33.50 11.91 18.09
C SER A 465 -34.65 11.26 18.87
N THR A 466 -34.47 10.00 19.29
CA THR A 466 -35.46 9.27 20.11
C THR A 466 -35.78 10.00 21.41
N LEU A 467 -34.79 10.51 22.14
CA LEU A 467 -34.98 11.25 23.39
C LEU A 467 -35.82 12.51 23.20
N ILE A 468 -35.70 13.19 22.06
CA ILE A 468 -36.53 14.38 21.76
C ILE A 468 -37.94 13.96 21.39
N ILE A 469 -38.10 12.95 20.56
CA ILE A 469 -39.38 12.46 20.07
C ILE A 469 -40.25 11.91 21.22
N ASP A 470 -39.68 11.06 22.05
CA ASP A 470 -40.41 10.46 23.19
C ASP A 470 -40.89 11.53 24.17
N PHE A 471 -40.01 12.50 24.47
CA PHE A 471 -40.39 13.58 25.37
C PHE A 471 -41.41 14.53 24.73
N ALA A 472 -41.35 14.77 23.42
CA ALA A 472 -42.37 15.55 22.70
C ALA A 472 -43.74 14.83 22.76
N LYS A 473 -43.78 13.52 22.50
CA LYS A 473 -45.01 12.70 22.61
C LYS A 473 -45.59 12.74 24.02
N GLN A 474 -44.75 12.60 25.04
CA GLN A 474 -45.16 12.69 26.43
C GLN A 474 -45.83 14.05 26.73
N LEU A 475 -45.22 15.16 26.29
CA LEU A 475 -45.76 16.51 26.47
C LEU A 475 -47.11 16.73 25.76
N VAL A 476 -47.32 16.13 24.60
CA VAL A 476 -48.62 16.19 23.91
C VAL A 476 -49.68 15.43 24.68
N VAL A 477 -49.39 14.23 25.18
CA VAL A 477 -50.37 13.36 25.86
C VAL A 477 -50.68 13.84 27.29
N GLU A 478 -49.66 14.16 28.09
CA GLU A 478 -49.82 14.48 29.51
C GLU A 478 -50.18 15.96 29.75
N ASN A 479 -49.63 16.88 28.94
CA ASN A 479 -49.79 18.31 29.16
C ASN A 479 -50.72 18.98 28.15
N ASN A 480 -51.33 18.23 27.23
CA ASN A 480 -52.23 18.75 26.17
C ASN A 480 -51.63 19.93 25.37
N LEU A 481 -50.32 19.94 25.16
CA LEU A 481 -49.63 20.98 24.39
C LEU A 481 -49.84 20.78 22.89
N GLY A 482 -49.91 21.88 22.15
CA GLY A 482 -49.88 21.82 20.70
C GLY A 482 -48.59 21.16 20.19
N VAL A 483 -48.67 20.42 19.07
CA VAL A 483 -47.53 19.62 18.52
C VAL A 483 -46.25 20.46 18.38
N ASN A 484 -46.33 21.67 17.79
CA ASN A 484 -45.19 22.54 17.63
C ASN A 484 -44.59 23.01 18.96
N GLU A 485 -45.45 23.30 19.94
CA GLU A 485 -45.02 23.71 21.28
C GLU A 485 -44.37 22.57 22.04
N ALA A 486 -44.93 21.36 21.94
CA ALA A 486 -44.39 20.15 22.57
C ALA A 486 -43.01 19.82 21.99
N ILE A 487 -42.84 19.87 20.68
CA ILE A 487 -41.55 19.61 19.99
C ILE A 487 -40.51 20.66 20.41
N ALA A 488 -40.86 21.95 20.38
CA ALA A 488 -39.95 23.03 20.76
C ALA A 488 -39.50 22.93 22.22
N LYS A 489 -40.45 22.62 23.14
CA LYS A 489 -40.18 22.44 24.56
C LYS A 489 -39.33 21.19 24.81
N ALA A 490 -39.62 20.08 24.10
CA ALA A 490 -38.84 18.85 24.18
C ALA A 490 -37.39 19.05 23.75
N ALA A 491 -37.15 19.65 22.59
CA ALA A 491 -35.83 19.95 22.09
C ALA A 491 -35.06 20.88 23.05
N ALA A 492 -35.69 21.93 23.54
CA ALA A 492 -35.05 22.86 24.48
C ALA A 492 -34.70 22.21 25.83
N THR A 493 -35.57 21.36 26.36
CA THR A 493 -35.36 20.66 27.65
C THR A 493 -34.24 19.60 27.51
N ARG A 494 -34.23 18.84 26.41
CA ARG A 494 -33.24 17.79 26.15
C ARG A 494 -31.90 18.33 25.64
N SER A 495 -31.83 19.58 25.23
CA SER A 495 -30.61 20.22 24.74
C SER A 495 -29.42 20.11 25.73
N LYS A 496 -29.65 20.39 27.01
CA LYS A 496 -28.60 20.32 28.04
C LYS A 496 -28.02 18.92 28.24
N PRO A 497 -28.81 17.86 28.43
CA PRO A 497 -28.30 16.50 28.52
C PRO A 497 -27.58 16.06 27.23
N ILE A 498 -28.09 16.40 26.06
CA ILE A 498 -27.50 16.01 24.78
C ILE A 498 -26.14 16.71 24.56
N ILE A 499 -26.03 18.04 24.79
CA ILE A 499 -24.77 18.75 24.66
C ILE A 499 -23.69 18.24 25.63
N LEU A 500 -24.09 17.86 26.84
CA LEU A 500 -23.18 17.29 27.83
C LEU A 500 -22.58 15.97 27.31
N THR A 501 -23.43 15.08 26.78
CA THR A 501 -22.93 13.80 26.20
C THR A 501 -22.07 14.02 24.96
N VAL A 502 -22.39 15.01 24.13
CA VAL A 502 -21.55 15.39 22.97
C VAL A 502 -20.20 15.90 23.44
N LEU A 503 -20.13 16.78 24.44
CA LEU A 503 -18.85 17.27 24.96
C LEU A 503 -18.00 16.16 25.56
N VAL A 504 -18.59 15.22 26.30
CA VAL A 504 -17.87 14.05 26.83
C VAL A 504 -17.27 13.24 25.69
N LEU A 505 -18.04 12.97 24.62
CA LEU A 505 -17.56 12.25 23.45
C LEU A 505 -16.45 13.01 22.70
N VAL A 506 -16.60 14.32 22.54
CA VAL A 506 -15.56 15.17 21.91
C VAL A 506 -14.25 15.12 22.69
N PHE A 507 -14.31 15.28 24.02
CA PHE A 507 -13.09 15.18 24.85
C PHE A 507 -12.48 13.78 24.85
N ALA A 508 -13.28 12.73 24.94
CA ALA A 508 -12.77 11.36 24.86
C ALA A 508 -12.14 11.07 23.49
N SER A 509 -12.79 11.49 22.40
CA SER A 509 -12.31 11.26 21.03
C SER A 509 -11.09 12.13 20.68
N SER A 510 -10.89 13.29 21.34
CA SER A 510 -9.71 14.13 21.12
C SER A 510 -8.39 13.45 21.49
N LEU A 511 -8.42 12.52 22.44
CA LEU A 511 -7.26 11.71 22.80
C LEU A 511 -6.87 10.74 21.67
N ILE A 512 -7.88 10.23 20.94
CA ILE A 512 -7.69 9.29 19.84
C ILE A 512 -7.35 10.04 18.54
N ALA A 513 -7.78 11.28 18.38
CA ALA A 513 -7.60 12.07 17.16
C ALA A 513 -6.14 12.24 16.74
N ASN A 514 -5.19 12.14 17.67
CA ASN A 514 -3.75 12.22 17.42
C ASN A 514 -3.09 10.84 17.20
N ASP A 515 -3.85 9.76 17.27
CA ASP A 515 -3.31 8.42 17.01
C ASP A 515 -3.07 8.21 15.51
N ALA A 516 -1.93 7.60 15.18
CA ALA A 516 -1.53 7.40 13.78
C ALA A 516 -2.50 6.49 12.99
N VAL A 517 -3.20 5.55 13.64
CA VAL A 517 -4.12 4.60 12.99
C VAL A 517 -5.58 4.98 13.24
N PHE A 518 -5.91 5.33 14.47
CA PHE A 518 -7.29 5.61 14.89
C PHE A 518 -7.67 7.11 14.85
N GLY A 519 -6.75 7.98 14.42
CA GLY A 519 -7.02 9.42 14.32
C GLY A 519 -8.26 9.74 13.48
N GLY A 520 -8.45 9.03 12.36
CA GLY A 520 -9.63 9.17 11.53
C GLY A 520 -10.96 8.85 12.27
N LEU A 521 -10.95 7.83 13.13
CA LEU A 521 -12.10 7.51 14.01
C LEU A 521 -12.37 8.64 15.00
N GLY A 522 -11.31 9.15 15.67
CA GLY A 522 -11.42 10.24 16.62
C GLY A 522 -12.02 11.50 15.99
N VAL A 523 -11.50 11.91 14.84
CA VAL A 523 -11.97 13.08 14.10
C VAL A 523 -13.42 12.89 13.59
N ALA A 524 -13.75 11.68 13.10
CA ALA A 524 -15.10 11.35 12.67
C ALA A 524 -16.10 11.48 13.82
N LEU A 525 -15.77 10.96 15.00
CA LEU A 525 -16.63 11.07 16.18
C LEU A 525 -16.78 12.53 16.66
N ILE A 526 -15.71 13.32 16.67
CA ILE A 526 -15.75 14.73 17.05
C ILE A 526 -16.68 15.51 16.12
N GLY A 527 -16.40 15.49 14.81
CA GLY A 527 -17.20 16.27 13.86
C GLY A 527 -18.62 15.75 13.72
N GLY A 528 -18.78 14.44 13.64
CA GLY A 528 -20.09 13.81 13.52
C GLY A 528 -21.00 14.07 14.72
N THR A 529 -20.50 14.01 15.96
CA THR A 529 -21.31 14.27 17.15
C THR A 529 -21.67 15.74 17.31
N LEU A 530 -20.78 16.67 16.96
CA LEU A 530 -21.07 18.10 16.95
C LEU A 530 -22.20 18.46 15.97
N ILE A 531 -22.12 17.95 14.74
CA ILE A 531 -23.19 18.17 13.75
C ILE A 531 -24.45 17.38 14.12
N SER A 532 -24.32 16.17 14.67
CA SER A 532 -25.47 15.41 15.22
C SER A 532 -26.28 16.21 16.24
N TYR A 533 -25.62 16.97 17.13
CA TYR A 533 -26.30 17.87 18.05
C TYR A 533 -27.12 18.95 17.32
N ILE A 534 -26.50 19.61 16.33
CA ILE A 534 -27.17 20.65 15.54
C ILE A 534 -28.34 20.06 14.76
N VAL A 535 -28.16 18.90 14.13
CA VAL A 535 -29.21 18.18 13.40
C VAL A 535 -30.36 17.80 14.34
N SER A 536 -30.08 17.28 15.54
CA SER A 536 -31.07 16.91 16.53
C SER A 536 -31.86 18.13 17.07
N MET A 537 -31.21 19.31 17.18
CA MET A 537 -31.89 20.51 17.69
C MET A 537 -32.71 21.25 16.65
N PHE A 538 -32.33 21.21 15.36
CA PHE A 538 -32.95 22.04 14.34
C PHE A 538 -33.61 21.23 13.22
N PHE A 539 -32.97 20.19 12.72
CA PHE A 539 -33.49 19.39 11.61
C PHE A 539 -34.55 18.38 12.06
N VAL A 540 -34.27 17.63 13.13
CA VAL A 540 -35.22 16.63 13.68
C VAL A 540 -36.58 17.28 14.04
N PRO A 541 -36.65 18.39 14.79
CA PRO A 541 -37.89 19.08 15.08
C PRO A 541 -38.71 19.45 13.85
N VAL A 542 -38.03 19.88 12.78
CA VAL A 542 -38.69 20.28 11.52
C VAL A 542 -39.29 19.07 10.80
N VAL A 543 -38.56 17.94 10.76
CA VAL A 543 -39.04 16.73 10.05
C VAL A 543 -40.17 16.05 10.78
N ILE A 544 -40.09 15.93 12.11
CA ILE A 544 -41.12 15.23 12.92
C ILE A 544 -42.43 16.03 13.11
N ARG A 545 -42.44 17.32 12.76
CA ARG A 545 -43.62 18.16 12.84
C ARG A 545 -44.82 17.59 12.06
N ASN A 546 -44.56 16.97 10.91
CA ASN A 546 -45.60 16.46 10.01
C ASN A 546 -45.79 14.94 10.13
N SER A 547 -45.09 14.28 11.07
CA SER A 547 -45.14 12.84 11.31
C SER A 547 -45.95 12.50 12.52
#